data_df10df53ee30e6f4f59bd02ac68e0540
#
_entry.id   df10df53ee30e6f4f59bd02ac68e0540
#
_cell.length_a   1.000
_cell.length_b   1.000
_cell.length_c   1.000
_cell.angle_alpha   90.00
_cell.angle_beta   90.00
_cell.angle_gamma   90.00
#
_symmetry.space_group_name_H-M   'P 1'
#
loop_
_entity.id
_entity.type
_entity.pdbx_description
1 polymer ?
#
loop_
_entity_poly.entity_id
_entity_poly.type
_entity_poly.pdbx_seq_one_letter_code
_entity_poly.pdbx_strand_id
1 'polypeptide(L)'
;MPVTQLKTLLNFPKHLRVMINCLALCLLCSSHIVRAAEYPAPQPTTPPQQLQILSSTDEGVMKSLIADFQRQQPTVAVEYIDLNSVPLFERFLQDYDNSATSDLIISSAMDLQIKLVNDGYAATHYSERLQWLPEWAQWRQQAFGFTSEPAVMVYNKQLLRGTDIPQNRFELIELLRDQTSRFKGRIGTYDIQRSGLGYLFASQDAQQASTWGRLTENLNSVKVKLYDSTSQMLNAVRSGELLLSYNVLGSYAASAVNDSKELGMILSGDYTLAMSRIAFVSKRARNPIVGHQFLDYLLSERGQRLLAIEAKLYPIHPNVTGKATLTGLQQATRNRGPLKLIKLGPALLTYQDKMKKENFLSEWR
;
A
#
# COMPACT_ATOMS: atom_id res chain seq x y z
N MET A 1 -29.38 -19.35 52.72
CA MET A 1 -29.11 -17.91 52.87
C MET A 1 -29.58 -17.23 51.59
N PRO A 2 -30.40 -16.19 51.68
CA PRO A 2 -31.33 -15.83 50.59
C PRO A 2 -30.71 -14.88 49.54
N VAL A 3 -31.22 -15.02 48.34
CA VAL A 3 -30.94 -14.32 47.07
C VAL A 3 -31.47 -12.86 47.06
N THR A 4 -31.31 -12.08 48.14
CA THR A 4 -32.01 -10.78 48.31
C THR A 4 -31.06 -9.58 48.36
N GLN A 5 -29.77 -9.69 48.04
CA GLN A 5 -28.84 -8.56 48.10
C GLN A 5 -28.27 -8.05 46.77
N LEU A 6 -28.80 -8.51 45.64
CA LEU A 6 -28.28 -8.06 44.32
C LEU A 6 -29.19 -7.06 43.58
N LYS A 7 -30.24 -6.56 44.21
CA LYS A 7 -31.20 -5.60 43.58
C LYS A 7 -31.01 -4.14 43.97
N THR A 8 -30.06 -3.79 44.81
CA THR A 8 -29.94 -2.41 45.35
C THR A 8 -28.83 -1.56 44.68
N LEU A 9 -28.16 -2.05 43.63
CA LEU A 9 -27.08 -1.34 42.96
C LEU A 9 -27.47 -0.72 41.60
N LEU A 10 -28.73 -0.63 41.25
CA LEU A 10 -29.21 -0.11 39.95
C LEU A 10 -30.09 1.12 40.00
N ASN A 11 -30.18 1.86 41.11
CA ASN A 11 -30.93 3.10 41.20
C ASN A 11 -30.03 4.35 41.30
N PHE A 12 -29.27 4.60 40.26
CA PHE A 12 -28.64 5.92 40.08
C PHE A 12 -29.63 6.90 39.49
N PRO A 13 -29.66 8.18 39.94
CA PRO A 13 -30.53 9.21 39.42
C PRO A 13 -30.27 9.39 37.90
N LYS A 14 -31.32 9.74 37.16
CA LYS A 14 -31.30 9.80 35.67
C LYS A 14 -30.13 10.61 35.11
N HIS A 15 -29.71 11.69 35.79
CA HIS A 15 -28.56 12.52 35.40
C HIS A 15 -27.21 11.79 35.50
N LEU A 16 -27.06 10.88 36.46
CA LEU A 16 -25.84 10.09 36.62
C LEU A 16 -25.73 8.97 35.55
N ARG A 17 -26.88 8.41 35.12
CA ARG A 17 -26.94 7.45 33.98
C ARG A 17 -26.62 8.12 32.65
N VAL A 18 -27.05 9.38 32.45
CA VAL A 18 -26.67 10.14 31.23
C VAL A 18 -25.19 10.49 31.25
N MET A 19 -24.61 10.88 32.40
CA MET A 19 -23.17 11.13 32.50
C MET A 19 -22.32 9.85 32.27
N ILE A 20 -22.73 8.71 32.85
CA ILE A 20 -22.03 7.43 32.67
C ILE A 20 -22.13 6.95 31.20
N ASN A 21 -23.30 7.13 30.55
CA ASN A 21 -23.44 6.80 29.13
C ASN A 21 -22.71 7.78 28.24
N CYS A 22 -22.58 9.06 28.55
CA CYS A 22 -21.73 10.01 27.82
C CYS A 22 -20.24 9.71 28.04
N LEU A 23 -19.82 9.32 29.25
CA LEU A 23 -18.45 8.89 29.51
C LEU A 23 -18.10 7.55 28.81
N ALA A 24 -19.03 6.60 28.77
CA ALA A 24 -18.87 5.35 28.05
C ALA A 24 -18.89 5.55 26.51
N LEU A 25 -19.67 6.52 25.99
CA LEU A 25 -19.67 6.88 24.57
C LEU A 25 -18.36 7.63 24.15
N CYS A 26 -17.78 8.42 25.06
CA CYS A 26 -16.46 9.04 24.81
C CYS A 26 -15.28 8.05 24.85
N LEU A 27 -15.44 6.91 25.54
CA LEU A 27 -14.43 5.84 25.57
C LEU A 27 -14.50 4.89 24.36
N LEU A 28 -15.54 5.00 23.53
CA LEU A 28 -15.69 4.25 22.27
C LEU A 28 -15.23 5.04 21.04
N CYS A 29 -14.74 6.27 21.18
CA CYS A 29 -13.83 6.84 20.19
C CYS A 29 -12.52 6.03 20.28
N SER A 30 -12.49 4.89 19.60
CA SER A 30 -11.26 4.18 19.26
C SER A 30 -10.43 5.13 18.41
N SER A 31 -9.73 6.05 19.06
CA SER A 31 -8.56 6.70 18.47
C SER A 31 -7.68 5.55 18.02
N HIS A 32 -7.59 5.35 16.72
CA HIS A 32 -6.58 4.50 16.13
C HIS A 32 -5.26 5.12 16.59
N ILE A 33 -4.67 4.54 17.64
CA ILE A 33 -3.36 4.95 18.12
C ILE A 33 -2.43 4.68 16.96
N VAL A 34 -2.09 5.74 16.22
CA VAL A 34 -1.04 5.71 15.21
C VAL A 34 0.24 5.37 15.97
N ARG A 35 0.73 4.16 15.78
CA ARG A 35 1.94 3.71 16.44
C ARG A 35 3.13 4.14 15.59
N ALA A 36 3.85 5.14 16.05
CA ALA A 36 5.17 5.47 15.50
C ALA A 36 6.20 4.45 16.02
N ALA A 37 7.06 3.97 15.13
CA ALA A 37 8.24 3.20 15.51
C ALA A 37 9.43 4.15 15.66
N GLU A 38 10.09 4.10 16.81
CA GLU A 38 11.22 4.94 17.15
C GLU A 38 12.54 4.17 16.95
N TYR A 39 13.45 4.78 16.19
CA TYR A 39 14.81 4.30 15.96
C TYR A 39 15.80 5.34 16.47
N PRO A 40 16.29 5.21 17.71
CA PRO A 40 17.21 6.18 18.30
C PRO A 40 18.51 6.28 17.48
N ALA A 41 19.11 7.46 17.47
CA ALA A 41 20.40 7.66 16.81
C ALA A 41 21.49 6.81 17.50
N PRO A 42 22.28 6.01 16.77
CA PRO A 42 23.40 5.24 17.32
C PRO A 42 24.44 6.12 18.04
N GLN A 43 24.63 7.36 17.57
CA GLN A 43 25.55 8.35 18.14
C GLN A 43 24.84 9.71 18.22
N PRO A 44 24.00 9.95 19.23
CA PRO A 44 23.19 11.15 19.30
C PRO A 44 24.04 12.43 19.44
N THR A 45 23.60 13.49 18.76
CA THR A 45 24.20 14.82 18.81
C THR A 45 23.34 15.79 19.62
N THR A 46 23.90 16.96 19.96
CA THR A 46 23.16 18.05 20.58
C THR A 46 23.29 19.30 19.70
N PRO A 47 22.20 19.81 19.10
CA PRO A 47 20.84 19.26 19.12
C PRO A 47 20.72 17.94 18.34
N PRO A 48 19.72 17.09 18.66
CA PRO A 48 19.52 15.83 17.99
C PRO A 48 19.07 16.06 16.53
N GLN A 49 19.61 15.25 15.61
CA GLN A 49 19.09 15.16 14.23
C GLN A 49 17.98 14.11 14.18
N GLN A 50 16.83 14.48 13.68
CA GLN A 50 15.67 13.59 13.59
C GLN A 50 15.13 13.57 12.17
N LEU A 51 14.75 12.41 11.69
CA LEU A 51 14.02 12.20 10.44
C LEU A 51 12.66 11.59 10.76
N GLN A 52 11.58 12.26 10.40
CA GLN A 52 10.24 11.71 10.49
C GLN A 52 9.77 11.25 9.11
N ILE A 53 9.44 9.96 9.00
CA ILE A 53 8.95 9.32 7.78
C ILE A 53 7.48 8.96 7.97
N LEU A 54 6.61 9.46 7.10
CA LEU A 54 5.21 9.06 7.00
C LEU A 54 5.04 8.13 5.80
N SER A 55 4.66 6.87 6.04
CA SER A 55 4.72 5.83 5.02
C SER A 55 3.48 4.93 4.96
N SER A 56 3.15 4.45 3.75
CA SER A 56 2.21 3.34 3.57
C SER A 56 2.89 1.99 3.31
N THR A 57 4.18 1.90 3.61
CA THR A 57 4.93 0.64 3.62
C THR A 57 5.05 0.17 5.06
N ASP A 58 4.71 -1.10 5.32
CA ASP A 58 4.76 -1.70 6.66
C ASP A 58 6.13 -1.45 7.30
N GLU A 59 6.14 -1.07 8.59
CA GLU A 59 7.36 -0.76 9.34
C GLU A 59 8.39 -1.91 9.25
N GLY A 60 7.94 -3.15 9.44
CA GLY A 60 8.81 -4.32 9.37
C GLY A 60 9.55 -4.49 8.04
N VAL A 61 8.99 -3.98 6.94
CA VAL A 61 9.61 -3.98 5.61
C VAL A 61 10.73 -2.94 5.53
N MET A 62 10.55 -1.77 6.15
CA MET A 62 11.51 -0.65 6.10
C MET A 62 12.61 -0.72 7.16
N LYS A 63 12.44 -1.52 8.19
CA LYS A 63 13.33 -1.62 9.35
C LYS A 63 14.80 -1.81 8.99
N SER A 64 15.09 -2.74 8.08
CA SER A 64 16.48 -3.03 7.67
C SER A 64 17.11 -1.88 6.88
N LEU A 65 16.31 -1.15 6.08
CA LEU A 65 16.78 0.04 5.37
C LEU A 65 17.07 1.19 6.33
N ILE A 66 16.20 1.41 7.31
CA ILE A 66 16.40 2.43 8.34
C ILE A 66 17.68 2.13 9.12
N ALA A 67 17.86 0.89 9.58
CA ALA A 67 19.06 0.49 10.32
C ALA A 67 20.34 0.64 9.46
N ASP A 68 20.29 0.37 8.16
CA ASP A 68 21.42 0.56 7.25
C ASP A 68 21.72 2.04 6.99
N PHE A 69 20.69 2.86 6.83
CA PHE A 69 20.83 4.31 6.73
C PHE A 69 21.50 4.88 7.98
N GLN A 70 21.08 4.47 9.18
CA GLN A 70 21.67 4.90 10.44
C GLN A 70 23.13 4.44 10.62
N ARG A 71 23.57 3.34 9.98
CA ARG A 71 25.01 2.99 9.94
C ARG A 71 25.84 4.01 9.15
N GLN A 72 25.26 4.64 8.14
CA GLN A 72 25.92 5.69 7.36
C GLN A 72 25.74 7.08 7.96
N GLN A 73 24.63 7.30 8.68
CA GLN A 73 24.26 8.55 9.34
C GLN A 73 23.98 8.28 10.84
N PRO A 74 25.02 7.98 11.64
CA PRO A 74 24.82 7.48 13.00
C PRO A 74 24.26 8.55 13.96
N THR A 75 24.26 9.81 13.56
CA THR A 75 23.72 10.93 14.36
C THR A 75 22.22 11.14 14.17
N VAL A 76 21.57 10.41 13.23
CA VAL A 76 20.16 10.58 12.90
C VAL A 76 19.29 9.59 13.65
N ALA A 77 18.34 10.09 14.43
CA ALA A 77 17.20 9.33 14.91
C ALA A 77 16.12 9.29 13.83
N VAL A 78 15.38 8.18 13.74
CA VAL A 78 14.28 8.04 12.77
C VAL A 78 13.00 7.73 13.50
N GLU A 79 11.95 8.49 13.23
CA GLU A 79 10.57 8.21 13.61
C GLU A 79 9.82 7.74 12.36
N TYR A 80 9.28 6.53 12.41
CA TYR A 80 8.57 5.92 11.28
C TYR A 80 7.10 5.74 11.62
N ILE A 81 6.23 6.42 10.88
CA ILE A 81 4.77 6.38 11.04
C ILE A 81 4.17 5.58 9.90
N ASP A 82 3.59 4.43 10.24
CA ASP A 82 2.97 3.50 9.29
C ASP A 82 1.45 3.70 9.26
N LEU A 83 0.91 4.03 8.09
CA LEU A 83 -0.52 4.24 7.85
C LEU A 83 -0.93 3.68 6.49
N ASN A 84 -2.18 3.24 6.36
CA ASN A 84 -2.75 2.97 5.04
C ASN A 84 -2.76 4.25 4.18
N SER A 85 -2.73 4.09 2.86
CA SER A 85 -2.49 5.18 1.90
C SER A 85 -3.49 6.34 1.93
N VAL A 86 -4.79 6.08 2.21
CA VAL A 86 -5.79 7.16 2.34
C VAL A 86 -5.64 7.90 3.67
N PRO A 87 -5.60 7.24 4.84
CA PRO A 87 -5.27 7.90 6.10
C PRO A 87 -3.94 8.65 6.10
N LEU A 88 -2.93 8.14 5.40
CA LEU A 88 -1.64 8.81 5.22
C LEU A 88 -1.81 10.15 4.50
N PHE A 89 -2.54 10.14 3.39
CA PHE A 89 -2.81 11.34 2.60
C PHE A 89 -3.55 12.41 3.41
N GLU A 90 -4.61 12.01 4.14
CA GLU A 90 -5.40 12.89 4.99
C GLU A 90 -4.57 13.46 6.14
N ARG A 91 -3.80 12.59 6.82
CA ARG A 91 -2.90 12.99 7.91
C ARG A 91 -1.83 13.98 7.43
N PHE A 92 -1.21 13.73 6.27
CA PHE A 92 -0.22 14.63 5.72
C PHE A 92 -0.78 16.03 5.48
N LEU A 93 -1.99 16.15 4.88
CA LEU A 93 -2.64 17.44 4.66
C LEU A 93 -2.94 18.16 5.97
N GLN A 94 -3.49 17.44 6.95
CA GLN A 94 -3.78 17.98 8.28
C GLN A 94 -2.51 18.49 8.99
N ASP A 95 -1.44 17.70 8.98
CA ASP A 95 -0.17 18.06 9.59
C ASP A 95 0.49 19.23 8.86
N TYR A 96 0.38 19.29 7.52
CA TYR A 96 0.92 20.37 6.71
C TYR A 96 0.26 21.73 7.05
N ASP A 97 -1.04 21.76 7.20
CA ASP A 97 -1.79 22.98 7.57
C ASP A 97 -1.40 23.45 8.98
N ASN A 98 -1.12 22.51 9.88
CA ASN A 98 -0.69 22.79 11.26
C ASN A 98 0.84 23.03 11.39
N SER A 99 1.58 23.11 10.29
CA SER A 99 3.05 23.27 10.28
C SER A 99 3.82 22.17 11.05
N ALA A 100 3.27 20.95 11.08
CA ALA A 100 3.79 19.80 11.81
C ALA A 100 4.11 18.63 10.87
N THR A 101 4.56 18.89 9.64
CA THR A 101 4.73 17.87 8.62
C THR A 101 5.89 16.92 8.89
N SER A 102 5.72 15.66 8.47
CA SER A 102 6.82 14.72 8.31
C SER A 102 7.83 15.21 7.27
N ASP A 103 9.07 14.76 7.39
CA ASP A 103 10.15 15.18 6.48
C ASP A 103 10.06 14.46 5.14
N LEU A 104 9.80 13.15 5.18
CA LEU A 104 9.71 12.29 4.00
C LEU A 104 8.38 11.54 3.97
N ILE A 105 7.74 11.55 2.82
CA ILE A 105 6.46 10.88 2.59
C ILE A 105 6.65 9.75 1.58
N ILE A 106 6.23 8.53 1.93
CA ILE A 106 6.33 7.34 1.09
C ILE A 106 4.95 6.71 0.94
N SER A 107 4.47 6.53 -0.30
CA SER A 107 3.19 5.87 -0.51
C SER A 107 3.13 5.05 -1.80
N SER A 108 2.32 3.98 -1.75
CA SER A 108 1.96 3.14 -2.89
C SER A 108 0.78 3.70 -3.72
N ALA A 109 0.03 4.68 -3.19
CA ALA A 109 -1.02 5.38 -3.93
C ALA A 109 -0.40 6.48 -4.80
N MET A 110 0.09 6.08 -5.99
CA MET A 110 0.85 6.96 -6.91
C MET A 110 0.07 8.21 -7.30
N ASP A 111 -1.23 8.08 -7.53
CA ASP A 111 -2.15 9.16 -7.88
C ASP A 111 -2.29 10.21 -6.77
N LEU A 112 -2.43 9.79 -5.51
CA LEU A 112 -2.47 10.68 -4.36
C LEU A 112 -1.13 11.39 -4.17
N GLN A 113 -0.01 10.70 -4.37
CA GLN A 113 1.32 11.32 -4.28
C GLN A 113 1.54 12.37 -5.37
N ILE A 114 1.17 12.06 -6.63
CA ILE A 114 1.28 13.03 -7.73
C ILE A 114 0.33 14.21 -7.51
N LYS A 115 -0.85 13.98 -6.91
CA LYS A 115 -1.72 15.08 -6.50
C LYS A 115 -1.03 16.01 -5.51
N LEU A 116 -0.43 15.49 -4.44
CA LEU A 116 0.30 16.30 -3.45
C LEU A 116 1.43 17.10 -4.12
N VAL A 117 2.19 16.47 -5.02
CA VAL A 117 3.27 17.17 -5.75
C VAL A 117 2.74 18.30 -6.63
N ASN A 118 1.67 18.05 -7.39
CA ASN A 118 1.08 19.07 -8.27
C ASN A 118 0.40 20.21 -7.49
N ASP A 119 -0.13 19.92 -6.30
CA ASP A 119 -0.69 20.92 -5.38
C ASP A 119 0.40 21.73 -4.63
N GLY A 120 1.69 21.40 -4.86
CA GLY A 120 2.84 22.21 -4.39
C GLY A 120 3.38 21.82 -3.01
N TYR A 121 3.05 20.63 -2.50
CA TYR A 121 3.48 20.17 -1.18
C TYR A 121 4.90 19.60 -1.11
N ALA A 122 5.48 19.22 -2.26
CA ALA A 122 6.80 18.60 -2.33
C ALA A 122 7.93 19.60 -2.58
N ALA A 123 9.06 19.38 -1.93
CA ALA A 123 10.31 20.07 -2.19
C ALA A 123 10.97 19.50 -3.46
N THR A 124 11.73 20.37 -4.15
CA THR A 124 12.57 19.93 -5.28
C THR A 124 13.83 19.23 -4.77
N HIS A 125 14.19 18.12 -5.37
CA HIS A 125 15.38 17.35 -5.04
C HIS A 125 16.29 17.23 -6.27
N TYR A 126 17.48 17.78 -6.18
CA TYR A 126 18.51 17.65 -7.19
C TYR A 126 19.64 16.77 -6.68
N SER A 127 19.97 15.72 -7.43
CA SER A 127 21.06 14.85 -7.09
C SER A 127 21.66 14.26 -8.37
N GLU A 128 22.96 14.44 -8.57
CA GLU A 128 23.68 13.82 -9.68
C GLU A 128 23.67 12.29 -9.62
N ARG A 129 23.43 11.74 -8.43
CA ARG A 129 23.31 10.29 -8.20
C ARG A 129 22.07 9.68 -8.84
N LEU A 130 21.11 10.50 -9.29
CA LEU A 130 19.83 10.05 -9.86
C LEU A 130 19.81 10.05 -11.39
N GLN A 131 20.94 10.26 -12.06
CA GLN A 131 21.04 10.25 -13.53
C GLN A 131 20.61 8.92 -14.16
N TRP A 132 20.70 7.82 -13.40
CA TRP A 132 20.25 6.49 -13.85
C TRP A 132 18.73 6.31 -13.75
N LEU A 133 18.02 7.17 -12.98
CA LEU A 133 16.60 7.02 -12.71
C LEU A 133 15.80 7.19 -14.01
N PRO A 134 14.97 6.20 -14.40
CA PRO A 134 14.21 6.30 -15.64
C PRO A 134 13.14 7.40 -15.55
N GLU A 135 12.86 8.03 -16.68
CA GLU A 135 11.91 9.14 -16.77
C GLU A 135 10.51 8.79 -16.20
N TRP A 136 10.07 7.56 -16.38
CA TRP A 136 8.78 7.11 -15.84
C TRP A 136 8.72 7.08 -14.32
N ALA A 137 9.87 7.03 -13.63
CA ALA A 137 9.99 6.92 -12.17
C ALA A 137 10.24 8.28 -11.50
N GLN A 138 10.13 9.40 -12.22
CA GLN A 138 10.29 10.72 -11.62
C GLN A 138 9.26 11.71 -12.16
N TRP A 139 8.88 12.69 -11.36
CA TRP A 139 7.98 13.75 -11.75
C TRP A 139 8.43 15.08 -11.15
N ARG A 140 8.70 16.08 -12.04
CA ARG A 140 9.05 17.46 -11.68
C ARG A 140 10.28 17.60 -10.76
N GLN A 141 11.14 16.59 -10.66
CA GLN A 141 12.22 16.51 -9.66
C GLN A 141 11.70 16.67 -8.22
N GLN A 142 10.48 16.27 -7.97
CA GLN A 142 9.80 16.38 -6.67
C GLN A 142 9.26 15.04 -6.19
N ALA A 143 8.87 14.13 -7.09
CA ALA A 143 8.42 12.79 -6.76
C ALA A 143 9.30 11.74 -7.43
N PHE A 144 9.65 10.68 -6.68
CA PHE A 144 10.61 9.66 -7.10
C PHE A 144 10.04 8.27 -6.79
N GLY A 145 9.82 7.48 -7.85
CA GLY A 145 9.49 6.08 -7.73
C GLY A 145 10.77 5.27 -7.44
N PHE A 146 10.68 4.32 -6.53
CA PHE A 146 11.86 3.53 -6.13
C PHE A 146 11.65 2.02 -6.18
N THR A 147 10.44 1.57 -6.56
CA THR A 147 10.10 0.15 -6.76
C THR A 147 9.38 -0.04 -8.09
N SER A 148 9.28 -1.30 -8.54
CA SER A 148 8.42 -1.70 -9.66
C SER A 148 7.67 -2.98 -9.30
N GLU A 149 6.48 -2.84 -8.73
CA GLU A 149 5.73 -3.92 -8.09
C GLU A 149 4.49 -4.28 -8.89
N PRO A 150 4.34 -5.56 -9.33
CA PRO A 150 3.20 -5.96 -10.14
C PRO A 150 1.93 -6.12 -9.29
N ALA A 151 0.77 -5.90 -9.92
CA ALA A 151 -0.51 -6.36 -9.42
C ALA A 151 -0.74 -7.80 -9.87
N VAL A 152 -0.98 -8.71 -8.92
CA VAL A 152 -1.11 -10.16 -9.18
C VAL A 152 -2.43 -10.70 -8.66
N MET A 153 -2.83 -11.89 -9.13
CA MET A 153 -3.83 -12.70 -8.46
C MET A 153 -3.14 -13.68 -7.52
N VAL A 154 -3.74 -13.90 -6.33
CA VAL A 154 -3.27 -14.91 -5.37
C VAL A 154 -4.42 -15.88 -5.09
N TYR A 155 -4.12 -17.17 -5.07
CA TYR A 155 -5.12 -18.22 -4.87
C TYR A 155 -4.66 -19.26 -3.85
N ASN A 156 -5.63 -19.99 -3.28
CA ASN A 156 -5.38 -21.10 -2.41
C ASN A 156 -5.22 -22.39 -3.23
N LYS A 157 -4.02 -22.99 -3.22
CA LYS A 157 -3.65 -24.21 -3.98
C LYS A 157 -4.41 -25.46 -3.55
N GLN A 158 -4.93 -25.49 -2.33
CA GLN A 158 -5.69 -26.64 -1.85
C GLN A 158 -7.13 -26.62 -2.39
N LEU A 159 -7.68 -25.41 -2.60
CA LEU A 159 -9.06 -25.18 -2.97
C LEU A 159 -9.28 -24.91 -4.46
N LEU A 160 -8.28 -24.37 -5.17
CA LEU A 160 -8.29 -24.18 -6.63
C LEU A 160 -7.18 -24.99 -7.28
N ARG A 161 -7.53 -25.80 -8.29
CA ARG A 161 -6.61 -26.72 -8.97
C ARG A 161 -6.91 -26.81 -10.46
N GLY A 162 -5.87 -27.10 -11.25
CA GLY A 162 -6.01 -27.35 -12.68
C GLY A 162 -6.61 -26.17 -13.45
N THR A 163 -7.65 -26.42 -14.21
CA THR A 163 -8.36 -25.46 -15.06
C THR A 163 -9.13 -24.38 -14.28
N ASP A 164 -9.31 -24.55 -12.97
CA ASP A 164 -9.97 -23.55 -12.12
C ASP A 164 -9.02 -22.39 -11.74
N ILE A 165 -7.75 -22.44 -12.17
CA ILE A 165 -6.77 -21.38 -11.89
C ILE A 165 -6.72 -20.45 -13.10
N PRO A 166 -7.38 -19.26 -13.04
CA PRO A 166 -7.43 -18.34 -14.18
C PRO A 166 -6.05 -17.77 -14.46
N GLN A 167 -5.63 -17.74 -15.73
CA GLN A 167 -4.34 -17.21 -16.14
C GLN A 167 -4.40 -15.74 -16.59
N ASN A 168 -5.60 -15.19 -16.76
CA ASN A 168 -5.86 -13.83 -17.20
C ASN A 168 -7.25 -13.36 -16.74
N ARG A 169 -7.59 -12.08 -16.99
CA ARG A 169 -8.90 -11.51 -16.58
C ARG A 169 -10.07 -12.12 -17.32
N PHE A 170 -9.90 -12.55 -18.58
CA PHE A 170 -10.97 -13.18 -19.35
C PHE A 170 -11.36 -14.51 -18.71
N GLU A 171 -10.38 -15.35 -18.41
CA GLU A 171 -10.61 -16.63 -17.73
C GLU A 171 -11.19 -16.44 -16.32
N LEU A 172 -10.76 -15.40 -15.58
CA LEU A 172 -11.37 -15.05 -14.29
C LEU A 172 -12.86 -14.69 -14.47
N ILE A 173 -13.20 -13.84 -15.44
CA ILE A 173 -14.59 -13.45 -15.71
C ILE A 173 -15.45 -14.68 -16.05
N GLU A 174 -14.97 -15.56 -16.95
CA GLU A 174 -15.67 -16.80 -17.32
C GLU A 174 -15.88 -17.72 -16.12
N LEU A 175 -14.83 -17.94 -15.33
CA LEU A 175 -14.87 -18.76 -14.12
C LEU A 175 -15.91 -18.23 -13.11
N LEU A 176 -15.93 -16.91 -12.85
CA LEU A 176 -16.90 -16.31 -11.93
C LEU A 176 -18.33 -16.39 -12.44
N ARG A 177 -18.53 -16.22 -13.75
CA ARG A 177 -19.85 -16.34 -14.40
C ARG A 177 -20.38 -17.77 -14.34
N ASP A 178 -19.55 -18.73 -14.73
CA ASP A 178 -19.98 -20.13 -14.90
C ASP A 178 -20.09 -20.85 -13.56
N GLN A 179 -19.38 -20.42 -12.52
CA GLN A 179 -19.36 -21.05 -11.20
C GLN A 179 -19.74 -20.07 -10.07
N THR A 180 -20.66 -19.14 -10.32
CA THR A 180 -21.03 -18.06 -9.39
C THR A 180 -21.30 -18.55 -7.96
N SER A 181 -22.03 -19.67 -7.79
CA SER A 181 -22.37 -20.24 -6.49
C SER A 181 -21.13 -20.66 -5.67
N ARG A 182 -20.12 -21.23 -6.34
CA ARG A 182 -18.86 -21.68 -5.72
C ARG A 182 -18.01 -20.51 -5.23
N PHE A 183 -18.00 -19.42 -6.01
CA PHE A 183 -17.17 -18.24 -5.74
C PHE A 183 -17.83 -17.17 -4.88
N LYS A 184 -19.14 -17.33 -4.58
CA LYS A 184 -19.92 -16.35 -3.82
C LYS A 184 -19.31 -16.08 -2.43
N GLY A 185 -18.89 -14.82 -2.19
CA GLY A 185 -18.26 -14.40 -0.96
C GLY A 185 -16.85 -15.00 -0.73
N ARG A 186 -16.23 -15.57 -1.78
CA ARG A 186 -14.91 -16.22 -1.68
C ARG A 186 -13.86 -15.64 -2.63
N ILE A 187 -14.15 -14.50 -3.23
CA ILE A 187 -13.21 -13.68 -3.97
C ILE A 187 -12.93 -12.41 -3.16
N GLY A 188 -11.67 -11.99 -3.11
CA GLY A 188 -11.24 -10.77 -2.43
C GLY A 188 -10.60 -9.78 -3.39
N THR A 189 -10.77 -8.50 -3.09
CA THR A 189 -10.03 -7.38 -3.70
C THR A 189 -9.97 -6.21 -2.73
N TYR A 190 -9.30 -5.11 -3.12
CA TYR A 190 -9.29 -3.91 -2.30
C TYR A 190 -10.64 -3.21 -2.21
N ASP A 191 -10.92 -2.63 -1.05
CA ASP A 191 -11.91 -1.57 -0.93
C ASP A 191 -11.33 -0.28 -1.51
N ILE A 192 -11.77 0.09 -2.70
CA ILE A 192 -11.25 1.26 -3.42
C ILE A 192 -11.64 2.61 -2.77
N GLN A 193 -12.55 2.61 -1.81
CA GLN A 193 -12.88 3.80 -1.02
C GLN A 193 -11.87 4.02 0.11
N ARG A 194 -11.32 2.94 0.67
CA ARG A 194 -10.47 2.95 1.85
C ARG A 194 -9.00 2.69 1.52
N SER A 195 -8.71 2.06 0.39
CA SER A 195 -7.36 1.76 -0.09
C SER A 195 -7.01 2.60 -1.32
N GLY A 196 -6.09 3.55 -1.17
CA GLY A 196 -5.58 4.33 -2.30
C GLY A 196 -4.82 3.47 -3.32
N LEU A 197 -4.11 2.41 -2.87
CA LEU A 197 -3.51 1.43 -3.78
C LEU A 197 -4.57 0.66 -4.56
N GLY A 198 -5.65 0.25 -3.89
CA GLY A 198 -6.79 -0.40 -4.54
C GLY A 198 -7.44 0.50 -5.57
N TYR A 199 -7.65 1.77 -5.23
CA TYR A 199 -8.17 2.78 -6.15
C TYR A 199 -7.27 2.98 -7.38
N LEU A 200 -5.95 3.07 -7.16
CA LEU A 200 -4.96 3.15 -8.23
C LEU A 200 -5.09 1.96 -9.19
N PHE A 201 -5.06 0.73 -8.70
CA PHE A 201 -5.14 -0.45 -9.56
C PHE A 201 -6.47 -0.52 -10.31
N ALA A 202 -7.60 -0.27 -9.65
CA ALA A 202 -8.90 -0.25 -10.28
C ALA A 202 -9.01 0.80 -11.39
N SER A 203 -8.55 2.04 -11.13
CA SER A 203 -8.56 3.11 -12.12
C SER A 203 -7.63 2.84 -13.31
N GLN A 204 -6.51 2.16 -13.09
CA GLN A 204 -5.60 1.74 -14.16
C GLN A 204 -6.17 0.57 -14.97
N ASP A 205 -6.83 -0.40 -14.35
CA ASP A 205 -7.56 -1.46 -15.05
C ASP A 205 -8.67 -0.88 -15.94
N ALA A 206 -9.42 0.10 -15.44
CA ALA A 206 -10.45 0.80 -16.20
C ALA A 206 -9.89 1.53 -17.44
N GLN A 207 -8.66 2.03 -17.36
CA GLN A 207 -7.98 2.68 -18.50
C GLN A 207 -7.42 1.68 -19.52
N GLN A 208 -7.01 0.48 -19.07
CA GLN A 208 -6.31 -0.50 -19.91
C GLN A 208 -7.25 -1.45 -20.65
N ALA A 209 -8.46 -1.70 -20.15
CA ALA A 209 -9.24 -2.82 -20.62
C ALA A 209 -10.71 -2.51 -20.86
N SER A 210 -11.19 -2.86 -22.07
CA SER A 210 -12.63 -2.94 -22.39
C SER A 210 -13.37 -4.01 -21.54
N THR A 211 -12.64 -4.86 -20.83
CA THR A 211 -13.18 -5.89 -19.94
C THR A 211 -13.54 -5.38 -18.55
N TRP A 212 -13.19 -4.14 -18.20
CA TRP A 212 -13.38 -3.59 -16.86
C TRP A 212 -14.85 -3.71 -16.38
N GLY A 213 -15.81 -3.27 -17.18
CA GLY A 213 -17.23 -3.35 -16.81
C GLY A 213 -17.69 -4.79 -16.54
N ARG A 214 -17.27 -5.74 -17.40
CA ARG A 214 -17.60 -7.17 -17.20
C ARG A 214 -16.92 -7.76 -15.95
N LEU A 215 -15.68 -7.35 -15.69
CA LEU A 215 -14.96 -7.80 -14.49
C LEU A 215 -15.65 -7.32 -13.22
N THR A 216 -16.01 -6.04 -13.14
CA THR A 216 -16.70 -5.47 -11.96
C THR A 216 -18.09 -6.08 -11.78
N GLU A 217 -18.86 -6.26 -12.86
CA GLU A 217 -20.16 -6.94 -12.83
C GLU A 217 -20.04 -8.36 -12.25
N ASN A 218 -19.07 -9.15 -12.71
CA ASN A 218 -18.87 -10.52 -12.24
C ASN A 218 -18.34 -10.57 -10.79
N LEU A 219 -17.46 -9.67 -10.40
CA LEU A 219 -17.02 -9.53 -9.01
C LEU A 219 -18.19 -9.21 -8.07
N ASN A 220 -19.08 -8.31 -8.49
CA ASN A 220 -20.28 -7.96 -7.72
C ASN A 220 -21.27 -9.14 -7.65
N SER A 221 -21.48 -9.89 -8.75
CA SER A 221 -22.38 -11.04 -8.78
C SER A 221 -21.99 -12.14 -7.79
N VAL A 222 -20.69 -12.35 -7.60
CA VAL A 222 -20.15 -13.30 -6.62
C VAL A 222 -20.02 -12.68 -5.21
N LYS A 223 -20.50 -11.45 -4.97
CA LYS A 223 -20.39 -10.75 -3.69
C LYS A 223 -18.94 -10.69 -3.22
N VAL A 224 -18.07 -10.07 -4.04
CA VAL A 224 -16.64 -9.90 -3.72
C VAL A 224 -16.46 -9.32 -2.33
N LYS A 225 -15.50 -9.82 -1.56
CA LYS A 225 -15.11 -9.27 -0.26
C LYS A 225 -14.07 -8.18 -0.46
N LEU A 226 -14.26 -7.06 0.25
CA LEU A 226 -13.41 -5.87 0.16
C LEU A 226 -12.46 -5.77 1.36
N TYR A 227 -11.20 -5.44 1.09
CA TYR A 227 -10.12 -5.37 2.09
C TYR A 227 -9.35 -4.06 1.98
N ASP A 228 -8.83 -3.58 3.10
CA ASP A 228 -8.08 -2.33 3.17
C ASP A 228 -6.59 -2.51 2.81
N SER A 229 -6.06 -3.74 2.96
CA SER A 229 -4.64 -4.02 2.77
C SER A 229 -4.35 -5.36 2.08
N THR A 230 -3.16 -5.43 1.46
CA THR A 230 -2.60 -6.67 0.89
C THR A 230 -2.52 -7.79 1.92
N SER A 231 -2.03 -7.48 3.11
CA SER A 231 -1.81 -8.48 4.17
C SER A 231 -3.11 -9.15 4.61
N GLN A 232 -4.22 -8.40 4.71
CA GLN A 232 -5.53 -8.96 5.00
C GLN A 232 -5.99 -9.95 3.92
N MET A 233 -5.85 -9.58 2.62
CA MET A 233 -6.21 -10.46 1.50
C MET A 233 -5.38 -11.74 1.50
N LEU A 234 -4.06 -11.65 1.70
CA LEU A 234 -3.15 -12.81 1.76
C LEU A 234 -3.53 -13.76 2.89
N ASN A 235 -3.85 -13.24 4.07
CA ASN A 235 -4.28 -14.03 5.21
C ASN A 235 -5.62 -14.73 4.93
N ALA A 236 -6.58 -14.06 4.31
CA ALA A 236 -7.88 -14.62 3.96
C ALA A 236 -7.76 -15.73 2.90
N VAL A 237 -6.85 -15.60 1.92
CA VAL A 237 -6.56 -16.68 0.96
C VAL A 237 -5.84 -17.85 1.65
N ARG A 238 -4.85 -17.56 2.49
CA ARG A 238 -4.09 -18.59 3.23
C ARG A 238 -4.99 -19.43 4.12
N SER A 239 -5.89 -18.82 4.86
CA SER A 239 -6.85 -19.52 5.74
C SER A 239 -7.91 -20.30 4.99
N GLY A 240 -8.06 -20.11 3.68
CA GLY A 240 -9.13 -20.71 2.88
C GLY A 240 -10.48 -20.00 3.00
N GLU A 241 -10.55 -18.84 3.65
CA GLU A 241 -11.71 -17.96 3.63
C GLU A 241 -12.01 -17.51 2.20
N LEU A 242 -10.96 -17.15 1.45
CA LEU A 242 -11.02 -16.84 0.04
C LEU A 242 -10.42 -17.95 -0.81
N LEU A 243 -10.98 -18.15 -1.99
CA LEU A 243 -10.41 -19.01 -3.04
C LEU A 243 -9.31 -18.26 -3.79
N LEU A 244 -9.56 -16.97 -4.07
CA LEU A 244 -8.70 -16.12 -4.86
C LEU A 244 -8.86 -14.65 -4.43
N SER A 245 -7.76 -13.88 -4.52
CA SER A 245 -7.76 -12.42 -4.42
C SER A 245 -7.21 -11.80 -5.68
N TYR A 246 -7.85 -10.72 -6.14
CA TYR A 246 -7.51 -9.96 -7.33
C TYR A 246 -6.78 -8.66 -6.99
N ASN A 247 -5.82 -8.25 -7.84
CA ASN A 247 -5.01 -7.03 -7.69
C ASN A 247 -4.16 -6.96 -6.41
N VAL A 248 -3.69 -8.10 -5.92
CA VAL A 248 -2.78 -8.16 -4.76
C VAL A 248 -1.41 -7.61 -5.12
N LEU A 249 -0.76 -6.88 -4.21
CA LEU A 249 0.59 -6.35 -4.42
C LEU A 249 1.61 -7.49 -4.51
N GLY A 250 2.32 -7.57 -5.64
CA GLY A 250 3.09 -8.76 -6.02
C GLY A 250 4.33 -9.03 -5.18
N SER A 251 4.98 -8.00 -4.63
CA SER A 251 6.13 -8.17 -3.72
C SER A 251 5.73 -8.91 -2.44
N TYR A 252 4.60 -8.49 -1.83
CA TYR A 252 4.03 -9.13 -0.65
C TYR A 252 3.50 -10.54 -0.99
N ALA A 253 2.86 -10.69 -2.15
CA ALA A 253 2.39 -11.98 -2.62
C ALA A 253 3.55 -12.98 -2.82
N ALA A 254 4.64 -12.56 -3.46
CA ALA A 254 5.81 -13.40 -3.67
C ALA A 254 6.45 -13.85 -2.36
N SER A 255 6.58 -12.94 -1.38
CA SER A 255 7.05 -13.29 -0.04
C SER A 255 6.13 -14.32 0.61
N ALA A 256 4.81 -14.07 0.61
CA ALA A 256 3.84 -14.96 1.22
C ALA A 256 3.79 -16.36 0.56
N VAL A 257 3.96 -16.43 -0.76
CA VAL A 257 4.02 -17.70 -1.53
C VAL A 257 5.29 -18.49 -1.20
N ASN A 258 6.42 -17.81 -0.99
CA ASN A 258 7.67 -18.47 -0.56
C ASN A 258 7.55 -19.05 0.85
N ASP A 259 6.80 -18.39 1.73
CA ASP A 259 6.66 -18.76 3.14
C ASP A 259 5.46 -19.71 3.38
N SER A 260 4.63 -20.01 2.36
CA SER A 260 3.40 -20.82 2.49
C SER A 260 3.19 -21.76 1.31
N LYS A 261 2.98 -23.04 1.61
CA LYS A 261 2.66 -24.06 0.60
C LYS A 261 1.22 -23.95 0.05
N GLU A 262 0.36 -23.28 0.78
CA GLU A 262 -1.06 -23.11 0.46
C GLU A 262 -1.30 -22.06 -0.61
N LEU A 263 -0.41 -21.08 -0.74
CA LEU A 263 -0.59 -19.96 -1.64
C LEU A 263 0.04 -20.22 -3.02
N GLY A 264 -0.68 -19.80 -4.05
CA GLY A 264 -0.20 -19.65 -5.43
C GLY A 264 -0.38 -18.23 -5.92
N MET A 265 0.46 -17.80 -6.87
CA MET A 265 0.43 -16.47 -7.46
C MET A 265 0.38 -16.58 -8.99
N ILE A 266 -0.39 -15.69 -9.60
CA ILE A 266 -0.56 -15.58 -11.05
C ILE A 266 -0.22 -14.16 -11.47
N LEU A 267 0.72 -14.00 -12.38
CA LEU A 267 0.86 -12.78 -13.17
C LEU A 267 -0.09 -12.91 -14.37
N SER A 268 -0.94 -11.93 -14.55
CA SER A 268 -1.99 -12.00 -15.58
C SER A 268 -1.40 -11.98 -16.99
N GLY A 269 -1.79 -12.95 -17.83
CA GLY A 269 -1.22 -13.14 -19.16
C GLY A 269 -1.71 -12.13 -20.21
N ASP A 270 -2.86 -11.48 -19.98
CA ASP A 270 -3.38 -10.41 -20.82
C ASP A 270 -2.58 -9.11 -20.64
N TYR A 271 -2.40 -8.66 -19.41
CA TYR A 271 -1.43 -7.65 -18.98
C TYR A 271 -1.26 -7.69 -17.47
N THR A 272 -0.10 -7.25 -16.98
CA THR A 272 0.18 -7.05 -15.56
C THR A 272 0.52 -5.58 -15.32
N LEU A 273 -0.29 -4.91 -14.48
CA LEU A 273 0.03 -3.56 -14.00
C LEU A 273 1.27 -3.62 -13.11
N ALA A 274 2.16 -2.66 -13.24
CA ALA A 274 3.29 -2.50 -12.32
C ALA A 274 3.32 -1.06 -11.79
N MET A 275 3.14 -0.94 -10.48
CA MET A 275 3.16 0.33 -9.75
C MET A 275 4.53 0.59 -9.15
N SER A 276 4.77 1.83 -8.71
CA SER A 276 5.95 2.22 -7.95
C SER A 276 5.55 2.83 -6.61
N ARG A 277 6.28 2.49 -5.54
CA ARG A 277 6.22 3.32 -4.33
C ARG A 277 6.90 4.63 -4.63
N ILE A 278 6.27 5.72 -4.24
CA ILE A 278 6.75 7.07 -4.48
C ILE A 278 7.19 7.68 -3.16
N ALA A 279 8.38 8.28 -3.18
CA ALA A 279 8.89 9.09 -2.10
C ALA A 279 9.02 10.55 -2.53
N PHE A 280 8.72 11.50 -1.62
CA PHE A 280 9.04 12.91 -1.77
C PHE A 280 9.37 13.54 -0.42
N VAL A 281 10.20 14.57 -0.43
CA VAL A 281 10.49 15.41 0.76
C VAL A 281 9.44 16.51 0.85
N SER A 282 8.85 16.71 2.03
CA SER A 282 7.87 17.78 2.25
C SER A 282 8.50 19.14 2.05
N LYS A 283 7.77 20.07 1.41
CA LYS A 283 8.21 21.46 1.29
C LYS A 283 8.33 22.18 2.65
N ARG A 284 7.61 21.67 3.65
CA ARG A 284 7.66 22.13 5.05
C ARG A 284 8.34 21.12 5.97
N ALA A 285 9.25 20.28 5.43
CA ALA A 285 10.05 19.36 6.24
C ALA A 285 10.77 20.09 7.37
N ARG A 286 10.79 19.51 8.57
CA ARG A 286 11.54 20.09 9.71
C ARG A 286 13.04 19.94 9.52
N ASN A 287 13.45 18.79 8.95
CA ASN A 287 14.83 18.44 8.68
C ASN A 287 15.02 18.07 7.19
N PRO A 288 14.84 19.03 6.25
CA PRO A 288 14.86 18.74 4.81
C PRO A 288 16.17 18.11 4.36
N ILE A 289 17.31 18.50 4.93
CA ILE A 289 18.64 17.94 4.58
C ILE A 289 18.64 16.43 4.82
N VAL A 290 18.18 15.98 5.98
CA VAL A 290 18.15 14.55 6.33
C VAL A 290 17.10 13.80 5.49
N GLY A 291 15.95 14.46 5.20
CA GLY A 291 14.95 13.94 4.27
C GLY A 291 15.52 13.67 2.89
N HIS A 292 16.28 14.60 2.33
CA HIS A 292 16.97 14.46 1.04
C HIS A 292 18.07 13.38 1.10
N GLN A 293 18.82 13.29 2.20
CA GLN A 293 19.84 12.24 2.37
C GLN A 293 19.20 10.82 2.40
N PHE A 294 18.06 10.67 3.07
CA PHE A 294 17.34 9.38 3.07
C PHE A 294 16.77 9.04 1.70
N LEU A 295 16.27 10.03 0.96
CA LEU A 295 15.81 9.85 -0.42
C LEU A 295 16.96 9.43 -1.34
N ASP A 296 18.13 10.08 -1.26
CA ASP A 296 19.34 9.66 -2.00
C ASP A 296 19.77 8.24 -1.63
N TYR A 297 19.72 7.89 -0.34
CA TYR A 297 20.03 6.54 0.13
C TYR A 297 19.05 5.52 -0.45
N LEU A 298 17.75 5.78 -0.37
CA LEU A 298 16.69 4.90 -0.87
C LEU A 298 16.84 4.61 -2.39
N LEU A 299 17.29 5.62 -3.15
CA LEU A 299 17.52 5.53 -4.59
C LEU A 299 18.95 5.07 -4.94
N SER A 300 19.87 4.97 -3.99
CA SER A 300 21.22 4.48 -4.23
C SER A 300 21.24 2.99 -4.56
N GLU A 301 22.26 2.53 -5.28
CA GLU A 301 22.45 1.09 -5.54
C GLU A 301 22.45 0.27 -4.24
N ARG A 302 23.03 0.80 -3.15
CA ARG A 302 23.03 0.16 -1.83
C ARG A 302 21.64 0.00 -1.27
N GLY A 303 20.86 1.08 -1.22
CA GLY A 303 19.47 1.05 -0.74
C GLY A 303 18.60 0.12 -1.59
N GLN A 304 18.77 0.16 -2.91
CA GLN A 304 18.04 -0.70 -3.85
C GLN A 304 18.43 -2.19 -3.72
N ARG A 305 19.69 -2.51 -3.40
CA ARG A 305 20.08 -3.89 -3.07
C ARG A 305 19.43 -4.39 -1.79
N LEU A 306 19.35 -3.55 -0.75
CA LEU A 306 18.66 -3.92 0.48
C LEU A 306 17.15 -4.05 0.28
N LEU A 307 16.55 -3.21 -0.56
CA LEU A 307 15.15 -3.39 -0.96
C LEU A 307 14.90 -4.79 -1.52
N ALA A 308 15.78 -5.29 -2.39
CA ALA A 308 15.65 -6.62 -2.97
C ALA A 308 15.85 -7.75 -1.94
N ILE A 309 16.88 -7.65 -1.12
CA ILE A 309 17.36 -8.76 -0.28
C ILE A 309 16.58 -8.83 1.04
N GLU A 310 16.45 -7.71 1.72
CA GLU A 310 15.89 -7.64 3.07
C GLU A 310 14.39 -7.29 3.05
N ALA A 311 14.02 -6.21 2.35
CA ALA A 311 12.66 -5.75 2.26
C ALA A 311 11.79 -6.60 1.30
N LYS A 312 12.44 -7.38 0.40
CA LYS A 312 11.79 -8.19 -0.64
C LYS A 312 10.86 -7.37 -1.53
N LEU A 313 11.11 -6.06 -1.63
CA LEU A 313 10.48 -5.17 -2.60
C LEU A 313 11.27 -5.21 -3.91
N TYR A 314 10.61 -4.87 -5.01
CA TYR A 314 11.22 -4.97 -6.34
C TYR A 314 11.90 -3.65 -6.71
N PRO A 315 13.25 -3.58 -6.65
CA PRO A 315 14.02 -2.38 -6.97
C PRO A 315 13.95 -2.04 -8.46
N ILE A 316 14.29 -0.79 -8.78
CA ILE A 316 14.35 -0.30 -10.16
C ILE A 316 15.77 0.07 -10.62
N HIS A 317 16.77 0.01 -9.73
CA HIS A 317 18.15 0.33 -10.07
C HIS A 317 18.71 -0.70 -11.04
N PRO A 318 19.32 -0.27 -12.18
CA PRO A 318 19.74 -1.18 -13.26
C PRO A 318 20.81 -2.20 -12.85
N ASN A 319 21.64 -1.86 -11.86
CA ASN A 319 22.67 -2.77 -11.33
C ASN A 319 22.15 -3.81 -10.34
N VAL A 320 20.86 -3.74 -9.97
CA VAL A 320 20.25 -4.71 -9.04
C VAL A 320 19.44 -5.73 -9.84
N THR A 321 19.98 -6.94 -9.92
CA THR A 321 19.39 -8.05 -10.67
C THR A 321 19.07 -9.22 -9.75
N GLY A 322 18.32 -10.20 -10.24
CA GLY A 322 18.01 -11.43 -9.53
C GLY A 322 16.51 -11.68 -9.34
N LYS A 323 16.18 -12.68 -8.51
CA LYS A 323 14.80 -13.15 -8.33
C LYS A 323 13.88 -12.10 -7.71
N ALA A 324 14.40 -11.26 -6.82
CA ALA A 324 13.67 -10.18 -6.17
C ALA A 324 13.63 -8.90 -7.04
N THR A 325 13.41 -9.07 -8.35
CA THR A 325 13.16 -8.00 -9.31
C THR A 325 11.94 -8.34 -10.15
N LEU A 326 11.33 -7.34 -10.79
CA LEU A 326 10.18 -7.58 -11.66
C LEU A 326 10.53 -8.52 -12.82
N THR A 327 11.68 -8.35 -13.43
CA THR A 327 12.19 -9.25 -14.49
C THR A 327 12.42 -10.67 -13.96
N GLY A 328 13.02 -10.80 -12.77
CA GLY A 328 13.24 -12.11 -12.14
C GLY A 328 11.93 -12.82 -11.81
N LEU A 329 10.92 -12.08 -11.37
CA LEU A 329 9.58 -12.63 -11.14
C LEU A 329 8.93 -13.12 -12.44
N GLN A 330 8.98 -12.35 -13.51
CA GLN A 330 8.46 -12.76 -14.81
C GLN A 330 9.13 -14.05 -15.33
N GLN A 331 10.44 -14.14 -15.19
CA GLN A 331 11.19 -15.35 -15.56
C GLN A 331 10.79 -16.56 -14.73
N ALA A 332 10.66 -16.38 -13.40
CA ALA A 332 10.27 -17.44 -12.47
C ALA A 332 8.85 -17.98 -12.73
N THR A 333 7.92 -17.11 -13.08
CA THR A 333 6.52 -17.46 -13.36
C THR A 333 6.29 -17.86 -14.81
N ARG A 334 7.31 -17.75 -15.68
CA ARG A 334 7.22 -17.95 -17.14
C ARG A 334 6.13 -17.08 -17.79
N ASN A 335 5.77 -15.98 -17.15
CA ASN A 335 4.77 -15.06 -17.67
C ASN A 335 5.32 -14.32 -18.89
N ARG A 336 4.56 -14.34 -19.98
CA ARG A 336 4.87 -13.63 -21.24
C ARG A 336 3.90 -12.47 -21.49
N GLY A 337 2.98 -12.19 -20.58
CA GLY A 337 2.07 -11.06 -20.68
C GLY A 337 2.80 -9.72 -20.60
N PRO A 338 2.30 -8.67 -21.28
CA PRO A 338 2.92 -7.36 -21.27
C PRO A 338 2.86 -6.73 -19.88
N LEU A 339 3.96 -6.15 -19.43
CA LEU A 339 4.00 -5.28 -18.27
C LEU A 339 3.52 -3.89 -18.65
N LYS A 340 2.55 -3.39 -17.91
CA LYS A 340 2.02 -2.03 -18.00
C LYS A 340 2.54 -1.22 -16.83
N LEU A 341 3.70 -0.58 -17.03
CA LEU A 341 4.27 0.32 -16.04
C LEU A 341 3.38 1.54 -15.86
N ILE A 342 2.98 1.80 -14.63
CA ILE A 342 2.25 3.01 -14.26
C ILE A 342 3.28 4.13 -14.11
N LYS A 343 3.26 5.08 -15.05
CA LYS A 343 4.24 6.18 -15.11
C LYS A 343 3.84 7.31 -14.17
N LEU A 344 4.82 7.93 -13.53
CA LEU A 344 4.60 9.15 -12.76
C LEU A 344 4.25 10.30 -13.72
N GLY A 345 3.18 11.01 -13.42
CA GLY A 345 2.76 12.14 -14.25
C GLY A 345 1.27 12.48 -14.14
N PRO A 346 0.79 13.47 -14.91
CA PRO A 346 -0.56 14.01 -14.77
C PRO A 346 -1.66 13.02 -15.19
N ALA A 347 -1.33 11.99 -15.99
CA ALA A 347 -2.28 10.94 -16.36
C ALA A 347 -2.86 10.20 -15.14
N LEU A 348 -2.09 10.12 -14.04
CA LEU A 348 -2.55 9.57 -12.76
C LEU A 348 -3.70 10.34 -12.13
N LEU A 349 -3.87 11.62 -12.48
CA LEU A 349 -4.93 12.47 -11.92
C LEU A 349 -6.27 12.33 -12.66
N THR A 350 -6.34 11.57 -13.74
CA THR A 350 -7.55 11.42 -14.56
C THR A 350 -8.78 11.02 -13.74
N TYR A 351 -8.61 10.13 -12.76
CA TYR A 351 -9.66 9.67 -11.86
C TYR A 351 -9.66 10.36 -10.49
N GLN A 352 -8.81 11.38 -10.29
CA GLN A 352 -8.82 12.23 -9.09
C GLN A 352 -9.71 13.47 -9.25
N ASP A 353 -10.21 13.75 -10.45
CA ASP A 353 -11.31 14.70 -10.66
C ASP A 353 -12.53 14.27 -9.85
N LYS A 354 -13.15 15.22 -9.12
CA LYS A 354 -14.23 14.93 -8.16
C LYS A 354 -15.38 14.15 -8.80
N MET A 355 -15.87 14.61 -9.94
CA MET A 355 -17.02 13.99 -10.61
C MET A 355 -16.68 12.59 -11.13
N LYS A 356 -15.51 12.43 -11.77
CA LYS A 356 -15.05 11.12 -12.24
C LYS A 356 -14.83 10.16 -11.10
N LYS A 357 -14.24 10.62 -9.99
CA LYS A 357 -14.02 9.81 -8.79
C LYS A 357 -15.32 9.33 -8.19
N GLU A 358 -16.29 10.22 -8.00
CA GLU A 358 -17.61 9.88 -7.45
C GLU A 358 -18.34 8.85 -8.35
N ASN A 359 -18.33 9.04 -9.68
CA ASN A 359 -18.90 8.10 -10.61
C ASN A 359 -18.20 6.75 -10.55
N PHE A 360 -16.87 6.73 -10.59
CA PHE A 360 -16.07 5.51 -10.53
C PHE A 360 -16.30 4.71 -9.24
N LEU A 361 -16.39 5.41 -8.08
CA LEU A 361 -16.72 4.78 -6.81
C LEU A 361 -18.16 4.24 -6.77
N SER A 362 -19.10 4.85 -7.50
CA SER A 362 -20.49 4.38 -7.56
C SER A 362 -20.64 3.12 -8.40
N GLU A 363 -19.83 2.94 -9.46
CA GLU A 363 -19.81 1.74 -10.30
C GLU A 363 -19.30 0.49 -9.58
N TRP A 364 -18.53 0.69 -8.49
CA TRP A 364 -17.93 -0.39 -7.70
C TRP A 364 -18.87 -0.99 -6.63
N ARG A 365 -20.08 -0.44 -6.47
CA ARG A 365 -21.04 -0.84 -5.43
C ARG A 365 -21.98 -1.97 -5.84
#